data_5d6e91ddf14c73186de130608754ae23
#
_entry.id   5d6e91ddf14c73186de130608754ae23
#
_cell.length_a   1.000
_cell.length_b   1.000
_cell.length_c   1.000
_cell.angle_alpha   90.00
_cell.angle_beta   90.00
_cell.angle_gamma   90.00
#
_symmetry.space_group_name_H-M   'P 1'
#
loop_
_entity.id
_entity.type
_entity.pdbx_description
1 polymer ?
#
loop_
_entity_poly.entity_id
_entity_poly.type
_entity_poly.pdbx_seq_one_letter_code
_entity_poly.pdbx_strand_id
1 'polypeptide(L)'
;MNYTSAVSIIPGGCPQFLDCRLDAKSLGRFWAYFREIPQTGESAIASARRQVELVPVPLDDTGQPGDYDYKIDANRALEAFTGRWVPVPFLRLSNEQWKDGAFKCEKGPSNWARLHVSREDSDGAYRLTFLFDTTIEEREQPTGQYFALCDDDVAENARFALSPKSRDNAWFLNTLWVDEWIAEIYDAHQTARHNGRTTWRENTPFIMEHLATYLTLLEALAASGTVPTVRVVDPAHLTPVDVDLVLDLGNSRSTGMLVETLPQRQTNLNDSYLLQIRDLSQPDRTYTGPFATRIEFAEATFGNPRLSARSGRSTPAFVWPSVVRVGPEAARLAQHSVGAEGNTGMSSPKRYLCTFGSC
;
A
#
# COMPACT_ATOMS: atom_id res chain seq x y z
N MET A 1 -9.06 -1.51 -20.26
CA MET A 1 -9.33 -1.67 -18.83
C MET A 1 -10.70 -1.11 -18.53
N ASN A 2 -11.61 -1.94 -17.99
CA ASN A 2 -12.92 -1.44 -17.55
C ASN A 2 -12.77 -0.79 -16.17
N TYR A 3 -12.68 0.53 -16.11
CA TYR A 3 -12.67 1.32 -14.87
C TYR A 3 -14.06 1.44 -14.21
N THR A 4 -14.88 0.40 -14.30
CA THR A 4 -16.32 0.48 -13.98
C THR A 4 -16.64 0.42 -12.48
N SER A 5 -15.73 0.01 -11.63
CA SER A 5 -15.94 0.04 -10.17
C SER A 5 -14.75 0.72 -9.47
N ALA A 6 -14.94 1.95 -9.04
CA ALA A 6 -13.98 2.63 -8.20
C ALA A 6 -14.29 2.37 -6.72
N VAL A 7 -13.26 2.08 -5.92
CA VAL A 7 -13.37 2.04 -4.47
C VAL A 7 -13.32 3.47 -3.94
N SER A 8 -14.28 3.82 -3.08
CA SER A 8 -14.33 5.15 -2.49
C SER A 8 -13.36 5.26 -1.32
N ILE A 9 -12.59 6.33 -1.30
CA ILE A 9 -11.70 6.74 -0.21
C ILE A 9 -12.23 8.05 0.35
N ILE A 10 -12.36 8.11 1.67
CA ILE A 10 -12.89 9.29 2.37
C ILE A 10 -11.70 10.08 2.92
N PRO A 11 -11.51 11.34 2.52
CA PRO A 11 -10.41 12.16 3.01
C PRO A 11 -10.59 12.54 4.48
N GLY A 12 -9.47 12.72 5.15
CA GLY A 12 -9.41 13.13 6.55
C GLY A 12 -9.50 11.97 7.52
N GLY A 13 -8.67 11.95 8.54
CA GLY A 13 -8.70 10.95 9.61
C GLY A 13 -7.63 9.87 9.51
N CYS A 14 -8.02 8.61 9.64
CA CYS A 14 -7.08 7.49 9.64
C CYS A 14 -6.67 7.06 8.22
N PRO A 15 -5.46 6.53 8.04
CA PRO A 15 -5.11 5.81 6.83
C PRO A 15 -6.09 4.68 6.53
N GLN A 16 -6.45 4.48 5.26
CA GLN A 16 -7.45 3.51 4.83
C GLN A 16 -6.81 2.34 4.10
N PHE A 17 -7.23 1.13 4.47
CA PHE A 17 -6.75 -0.11 3.86
C PHE A 17 -7.65 -0.58 2.73
N LEU A 18 -7.03 -1.12 1.69
CA LEU A 18 -7.69 -1.82 0.59
C LEU A 18 -6.96 -3.12 0.32
N ASP A 19 -7.65 -4.25 0.47
CA ASP A 19 -7.10 -5.56 0.16
C ASP A 19 -7.57 -6.04 -1.22
N CYS A 20 -6.62 -6.56 -2.00
CA CYS A 20 -6.88 -7.24 -3.25
C CYS A 20 -6.21 -8.61 -3.21
N ARG A 21 -6.83 -9.61 -3.83
CA ARG A 21 -6.25 -10.92 -3.99
C ARG A 21 -5.79 -11.10 -5.43
N LEU A 22 -4.50 -11.39 -5.61
CA LEU A 22 -3.89 -11.61 -6.90
C LEU A 22 -3.60 -13.10 -7.08
N ASP A 23 -4.28 -13.74 -8.02
CA ASP A 23 -3.91 -15.08 -8.45
C ASP A 23 -2.62 -14.98 -9.30
N ALA A 24 -1.57 -15.69 -8.90
CA ALA A 24 -0.31 -15.73 -9.64
C ALA A 24 -0.51 -16.18 -11.11
N LYS A 25 -1.54 -16.99 -11.39
CA LYS A 25 -1.88 -17.41 -12.75
C LYS A 25 -2.43 -16.25 -13.60
N SER A 26 -3.07 -15.26 -12.97
CA SER A 26 -3.61 -14.08 -13.68
C SER A 26 -2.51 -13.18 -14.25
N LEU A 27 -1.31 -13.23 -13.67
CA LEU A 27 -0.13 -12.53 -14.20
C LEU A 27 0.40 -13.19 -15.49
N GLY A 28 0.02 -14.44 -15.74
CA GLY A 28 0.42 -15.20 -16.90
C GLY A 28 1.95 -15.27 -17.05
N ARG A 29 2.41 -15.05 -18.28
CA ARG A 29 3.85 -14.90 -18.59
C ARG A 29 4.18 -13.44 -18.83
N PHE A 30 3.86 -12.58 -17.85
CA PHE A 30 4.22 -11.17 -17.97
C PHE A 30 5.72 -11.02 -17.78
N TRP A 31 6.39 -10.51 -18.80
CA TRP A 31 7.81 -10.20 -18.80
C TRP A 31 7.98 -8.74 -19.20
N ALA A 32 8.85 -8.03 -18.49
CA ALA A 32 9.32 -6.71 -18.87
C ALA A 32 10.80 -6.74 -19.23
N TYR A 33 11.17 -5.93 -20.21
CA TYR A 33 12.52 -5.84 -20.73
C TYR A 33 13.00 -4.40 -20.63
N PHE A 34 14.21 -4.21 -20.13
CA PHE A 34 14.79 -2.88 -19.97
C PHE A 34 16.24 -2.87 -20.44
N ARG A 35 16.68 -1.70 -20.87
CA ARG A 35 18.05 -1.41 -21.23
C ARG A 35 18.57 -0.26 -20.39
N GLU A 36 19.81 -0.36 -19.94
CA GLU A 36 20.52 0.68 -19.22
C GLU A 36 21.43 1.42 -20.22
N ILE A 37 21.24 2.72 -20.35
CA ILE A 37 22.02 3.55 -21.28
C ILE A 37 22.68 4.71 -20.54
N PRO A 38 23.79 5.28 -21.06
CA PRO A 38 24.33 6.53 -20.54
C PRO A 38 23.27 7.63 -20.57
N GLN A 39 23.29 8.51 -19.56
CA GLN A 39 22.30 9.58 -19.46
C GLN A 39 22.38 10.52 -20.66
N THR A 40 21.32 10.56 -21.45
CA THR A 40 21.16 11.43 -22.61
C THR A 40 20.26 12.64 -22.32
N GLY A 41 19.49 12.58 -21.24
CA GLY A 41 18.46 13.55 -20.91
C GLY A 41 17.15 13.35 -21.69
N GLU A 42 17.07 12.33 -22.53
CA GLU A 42 15.90 12.01 -23.36
C GLU A 42 14.98 10.99 -22.69
N SER A 43 15.54 10.13 -21.83
CA SER A 43 14.76 9.11 -21.13
C SER A 43 14.01 9.70 -19.94
N ALA A 44 12.86 9.09 -19.69
CA ALA A 44 12.01 9.49 -18.59
C ALA A 44 12.54 9.02 -17.21
N ILE A 45 13.32 7.93 -17.15
CA ILE A 45 13.79 7.31 -15.88
C ILE A 45 15.30 7.41 -15.81
N ALA A 46 15.79 8.32 -14.98
CA ALA A 46 17.20 8.60 -14.82
C ALA A 46 17.66 8.40 -13.38
N SER A 47 18.85 7.81 -13.20
CA SER A 47 19.50 7.83 -11.91
C SER A 47 20.36 9.07 -11.77
N ALA A 48 19.91 10.04 -10.99
CA ALA A 48 20.65 11.26 -10.71
C ALA A 48 22.04 10.99 -10.07
N ARG A 49 22.22 9.82 -9.45
CA ARG A 49 23.48 9.44 -8.79
C ARG A 49 24.53 8.84 -9.73
N ARG A 50 24.10 8.26 -10.87
CA ARG A 50 24.96 7.34 -11.62
C ARG A 50 25.07 7.70 -13.10
N GLN A 51 24.43 8.79 -13.55
CA GLN A 51 24.47 9.26 -14.94
C GLN A 51 24.04 8.19 -15.96
N VAL A 52 23.08 7.35 -15.58
CA VAL A 52 22.49 6.32 -16.45
C VAL A 52 20.98 6.48 -16.47
N GLU A 53 20.38 5.97 -17.52
CA GLU A 53 18.94 5.96 -17.74
C GLU A 53 18.46 4.54 -17.99
N LEU A 54 17.26 4.23 -17.46
CA LEU A 54 16.56 2.97 -17.71
C LEU A 54 15.52 3.17 -18.79
N VAL A 55 15.65 2.42 -19.87
CA VAL A 55 14.74 2.50 -21.02
C VAL A 55 13.96 1.19 -21.14
N PRO A 56 12.61 1.22 -21.15
CA PRO A 56 11.81 0.05 -21.47
C PRO A 56 12.06 -0.39 -22.91
N VAL A 57 12.23 -1.69 -23.14
CA VAL A 57 12.38 -2.29 -24.46
C VAL A 57 11.06 -2.90 -24.88
N PRO A 58 10.38 -2.32 -25.88
CA PRO A 58 9.12 -2.86 -26.37
C PRO A 58 9.35 -4.17 -27.13
N LEU A 59 8.32 -4.98 -27.20
CA LEU A 59 8.29 -6.13 -28.09
C LEU A 59 8.01 -5.65 -29.52
N ASP A 60 8.64 -6.28 -30.51
CA ASP A 60 8.35 -6.08 -31.91
C ASP A 60 7.03 -6.76 -32.34
N ASP A 61 6.68 -6.64 -33.63
CA ASP A 61 5.46 -7.24 -34.19
C ASP A 61 5.44 -8.78 -34.11
N THR A 62 6.60 -9.42 -33.86
CA THR A 62 6.73 -10.86 -33.67
C THR A 62 6.71 -11.27 -32.22
N GLY A 63 6.60 -10.30 -31.30
CA GLY A 63 6.61 -10.50 -29.86
C GLY A 63 8.01 -10.73 -29.27
N GLN A 64 9.07 -10.35 -29.97
CA GLN A 64 10.45 -10.44 -29.51
C GLN A 64 10.96 -9.08 -29.02
N PRO A 65 11.74 -9.04 -27.92
CA PRO A 65 12.39 -7.82 -27.48
C PRO A 65 13.59 -7.51 -28.38
N GLY A 66 13.91 -6.22 -28.54
CA GLY A 66 15.22 -5.79 -29.01
C GLY A 66 16.33 -6.12 -27.99
N ASP A 67 17.49 -5.47 -28.11
CA ASP A 67 18.60 -5.63 -27.15
C ASP A 67 18.18 -5.15 -25.78
N TYR A 68 18.40 -5.95 -24.74
CA TYR A 68 18.05 -5.65 -23.36
C TYR A 68 19.15 -6.11 -22.39
N ASP A 69 19.23 -5.41 -21.24
CA ASP A 69 20.12 -5.77 -20.13
C ASP A 69 19.36 -6.50 -19.01
N TYR A 70 18.06 -6.19 -18.88
CA TYR A 70 17.20 -6.79 -17.86
C TYR A 70 16.00 -7.49 -18.50
N LYS A 71 15.77 -8.72 -18.04
CA LYS A 71 14.57 -9.49 -18.31
C LYS A 71 13.97 -9.93 -16.97
N ILE A 72 12.82 -9.37 -16.63
CA ILE A 72 12.22 -9.56 -15.32
C ILE A 72 10.79 -10.05 -15.48
N ASP A 73 10.45 -11.16 -14.83
CA ASP A 73 9.08 -11.65 -14.75
C ASP A 73 8.34 -11.09 -13.55
N ALA A 74 7.01 -11.07 -13.63
CA ALA A 74 6.15 -10.53 -12.58
C ALA A 74 6.29 -11.26 -11.24
N ASN A 75 6.53 -12.58 -11.24
CA ASN A 75 6.68 -13.33 -9.99
C ASN A 75 7.98 -12.95 -9.28
N ARG A 76 9.08 -12.81 -10.04
CA ARG A 76 10.35 -12.31 -9.50
C ARG A 76 10.19 -10.92 -8.91
N ALA A 77 9.42 -10.05 -9.58
CA ALA A 77 9.15 -8.71 -9.09
C ALA A 77 8.31 -8.72 -7.80
N LEU A 78 7.27 -9.54 -7.72
CA LEU A 78 6.49 -9.72 -6.50
C LEU A 78 7.34 -10.26 -5.34
N GLU A 79 8.16 -11.28 -5.58
CA GLU A 79 9.04 -11.87 -4.58
C GLU A 79 10.03 -10.87 -3.99
N ALA A 80 10.60 -9.99 -4.83
CA ALA A 80 11.57 -8.99 -4.40
C ALA A 80 11.00 -8.00 -3.37
N PHE A 81 9.70 -7.76 -3.41
CA PHE A 81 9.02 -6.79 -2.54
C PHE A 81 8.07 -7.43 -1.51
N THR A 82 8.00 -8.77 -1.46
CA THR A 82 7.16 -9.50 -0.48
C THR A 82 7.59 -9.22 0.96
N GLY A 83 6.60 -9.01 1.85
CA GLY A 83 6.80 -8.76 3.27
C GLY A 83 7.32 -7.36 3.60
N ARG A 84 7.29 -6.44 2.64
CA ARG A 84 7.75 -5.06 2.81
C ARG A 84 6.71 -4.06 2.32
N TRP A 85 6.67 -2.91 2.98
CA TRP A 85 5.92 -1.76 2.49
C TRP A 85 6.73 -1.04 1.41
N VAL A 86 6.12 -0.83 0.25
CA VAL A 86 6.69 -0.04 -0.85
C VAL A 86 5.78 1.15 -1.14
N PRO A 87 6.34 2.35 -1.41
CA PRO A 87 5.55 3.47 -1.89
C PRO A 87 5.05 3.17 -3.29
N VAL A 88 3.82 3.52 -3.62
CA VAL A 88 3.25 3.27 -4.95
C VAL A 88 2.58 4.52 -5.53
N PRO A 89 2.76 4.77 -6.85
CA PRO A 89 2.17 5.92 -7.52
C PRO A 89 0.75 5.58 -8.00
N PHE A 90 -0.25 5.91 -7.19
CA PHE A 90 -1.61 6.02 -7.72
C PHE A 90 -1.74 7.37 -8.42
N LEU A 91 -1.71 7.34 -9.75
CA LEU A 91 -1.73 8.51 -10.60
C LEU A 91 -3.15 9.04 -10.74
N ARG A 92 -3.30 10.35 -10.76
CA ARG A 92 -4.60 10.99 -11.02
C ARG A 92 -5.04 10.70 -12.46
N LEU A 93 -6.28 10.31 -12.61
CA LEU A 93 -6.90 10.12 -13.90
C LEU A 93 -7.52 11.44 -14.36
N SER A 94 -7.13 11.92 -15.52
CA SER A 94 -7.76 13.06 -16.17
C SER A 94 -9.24 12.77 -16.45
N ASN A 95 -10.06 13.82 -16.43
CA ASN A 95 -11.44 13.71 -16.88
C ASN A 95 -11.56 13.55 -18.41
N GLU A 96 -10.46 13.79 -19.13
CA GLU A 96 -10.39 13.59 -20.56
C GLU A 96 -10.20 12.12 -20.91
N GLN A 97 -11.11 11.56 -21.67
CA GLN A 97 -10.93 10.24 -22.26
C GLN A 97 -10.22 10.33 -23.59
N TRP A 98 -9.30 9.40 -23.83
CA TRP A 98 -8.75 9.19 -25.16
C TRP A 98 -9.82 8.60 -26.10
N LYS A 99 -9.59 8.69 -27.43
CA LYS A 99 -10.50 8.12 -28.45
C LYS A 99 -10.76 6.62 -28.28
N ASP A 100 -9.88 5.91 -27.59
CA ASP A 100 -9.99 4.49 -27.25
C ASP A 100 -10.71 4.22 -25.90
N GLY A 101 -11.23 5.25 -25.26
CA GLY A 101 -11.93 5.15 -23.98
C GLY A 101 -10.99 5.05 -22.76
N ALA A 102 -9.66 5.08 -22.94
CA ALA A 102 -8.72 5.11 -21.84
C ALA A 102 -8.60 6.52 -21.25
N PHE A 103 -8.40 6.62 -19.93
CA PHE A 103 -8.11 7.89 -19.27
C PHE A 103 -6.61 8.21 -19.35
N LYS A 104 -6.30 9.49 -19.54
CA LYS A 104 -4.95 9.99 -19.42
C LYS A 104 -4.53 10.01 -17.96
N CYS A 105 -3.36 9.48 -17.65
CA CYS A 105 -2.76 9.58 -16.33
C CYS A 105 -2.03 10.92 -16.18
N GLU A 106 -2.26 11.59 -15.08
CA GLU A 106 -1.57 12.82 -14.66
C GLU A 106 -0.70 12.51 -13.44
N LYS A 107 0.26 13.38 -13.13
CA LYS A 107 1.00 13.26 -11.89
C LYS A 107 0.03 13.40 -10.71
N GLY A 108 0.17 12.51 -9.74
CA GLY A 108 -0.62 12.51 -8.52
C GLY A 108 0.24 12.77 -7.28
N PRO A 109 -0.38 12.66 -6.08
CA PRO A 109 0.36 12.73 -4.84
C PRO A 109 1.49 11.69 -4.83
N SER A 110 2.69 12.09 -4.44
CA SER A 110 3.86 11.20 -4.46
C SER A 110 4.01 10.35 -3.18
N ASN A 111 3.41 10.78 -2.08
CA ASN A 111 3.52 10.09 -0.79
C ASN A 111 2.17 9.94 -0.10
N TRP A 112 1.24 9.26 -0.75
CA TRP A 112 -0.11 9.03 -0.21
C TRP A 112 -0.57 7.57 -0.27
N ALA A 113 0.13 6.72 -1.01
CA ALA A 113 -0.22 5.30 -1.13
C ALA A 113 0.98 4.39 -0.92
N ARG A 114 0.75 3.25 -0.29
CA ARG A 114 1.72 2.18 -0.07
C ARG A 114 1.11 0.83 -0.33
N LEU A 115 1.96 -0.10 -0.71
CA LEU A 115 1.61 -1.48 -0.96
C LEU A 115 2.43 -2.39 -0.05
N HIS A 116 1.78 -3.35 0.57
CA HIS A 116 2.38 -4.52 1.20
C HIS A 116 1.96 -5.76 0.42
N VAL A 117 2.93 -6.54 -0.05
CA VAL A 117 2.70 -7.80 -0.74
C VAL A 117 2.96 -8.93 0.23
N SER A 118 2.01 -9.85 0.38
CA SER A 118 2.19 -11.08 1.15
C SER A 118 1.75 -12.30 0.34
N ARG A 119 2.37 -13.44 0.60
CA ARG A 119 2.00 -14.71 -0.04
C ARG A 119 0.93 -15.39 0.80
N GLU A 120 -0.15 -15.86 0.16
CA GLU A 120 -1.16 -16.67 0.83
C GLU A 120 -0.71 -18.16 0.87
N ASP A 121 -0.86 -18.79 2.04
CA ASP A 121 -0.36 -20.16 2.27
C ASP A 121 -1.12 -21.23 1.51
N SER A 122 -2.37 -20.96 1.07
CA SER A 122 -3.30 -21.99 0.62
C SER A 122 -3.17 -22.41 -0.84
N ASP A 123 -2.74 -21.52 -1.74
CA ASP A 123 -2.78 -21.75 -3.19
C ASP A 123 -1.73 -20.99 -4.02
N GLY A 124 -0.78 -20.36 -3.34
CA GLY A 124 0.28 -19.58 -3.99
C GLY A 124 -0.19 -18.23 -4.54
N ALA A 125 -1.38 -17.79 -4.17
CA ALA A 125 -1.85 -16.44 -4.47
C ALA A 125 -1.11 -15.40 -3.63
N TYR A 126 -1.19 -14.15 -4.06
CA TYR A 126 -0.68 -13.01 -3.31
C TYR A 126 -1.84 -12.18 -2.77
N ARG A 127 -1.69 -11.70 -1.55
CA ARG A 127 -2.51 -10.62 -1.01
C ARG A 127 -1.77 -9.31 -1.21
N LEU A 128 -2.45 -8.36 -1.79
CA LEU A 128 -2.01 -6.99 -1.98
C LEU A 128 -2.77 -6.12 -1.00
N THR A 129 -2.08 -5.61 0.02
CA THR A 129 -2.67 -4.69 0.99
C THR A 129 -2.18 -3.29 0.67
N PHE A 130 -3.07 -2.46 0.14
CA PHE A 130 -2.80 -1.03 -0.06
C PHE A 130 -3.17 -0.26 1.20
N LEU A 131 -2.40 0.77 1.47
CA LEU A 131 -2.67 1.74 2.53
C LEU A 131 -2.62 3.14 1.93
N PHE A 132 -3.70 3.87 2.09
CA PHE A 132 -3.82 5.25 1.61
C PHE A 132 -3.81 6.20 2.80
N ASP A 133 -2.88 7.15 2.78
CA ASP A 133 -2.90 8.29 3.68
C ASP A 133 -3.83 9.35 3.09
N THR A 134 -4.93 9.58 3.76
CA THR A 134 -6.02 10.43 3.28
C THR A 134 -5.97 11.85 3.85
N THR A 135 -4.86 12.21 4.50
CA THR A 135 -4.64 13.57 4.99
C THR A 135 -4.55 14.54 3.82
N ILE A 136 -5.28 15.65 3.92
CA ILE A 136 -5.30 16.71 2.90
C ILE A 136 -4.22 17.74 3.23
N GLU A 137 -3.49 18.17 2.22
CA GLU A 137 -2.51 19.27 2.30
C GLU A 137 -2.75 20.27 1.19
N GLU A 138 -2.34 21.50 1.41
CA GLU A 138 -2.37 22.52 0.37
C GLU A 138 -1.48 22.09 -0.82
N ARG A 139 -2.03 22.18 -2.03
CA ARG A 139 -1.31 21.79 -3.26
C ARG A 139 -0.18 22.74 -3.62
N GLU A 140 -0.34 24.03 -3.28
CA GLU A 140 0.61 25.07 -3.63
C GLU A 140 1.86 25.01 -2.74
N GLN A 141 2.73 24.06 -3.04
CA GLN A 141 4.09 24.07 -2.52
C GLN A 141 4.97 24.96 -3.42
N PRO A 142 5.94 25.69 -2.86
CA PRO A 142 6.82 26.56 -3.65
C PRO A 142 7.56 25.88 -4.79
N THR A 143 7.65 24.54 -4.74
CA THR A 143 8.34 23.69 -5.73
C THR A 143 7.42 23.10 -6.78
N GLY A 144 6.10 23.37 -6.73
CA GLY A 144 5.12 22.73 -7.62
C GLY A 144 5.00 21.21 -7.45
N GLN A 145 5.44 20.69 -6.31
CA GLN A 145 5.35 19.25 -6.02
C GLN A 145 3.98 18.91 -5.43
N TYR A 146 3.57 17.66 -5.61
CA TYR A 146 2.27 17.14 -5.19
C TYR A 146 2.49 15.90 -4.30
N PHE A 147 2.48 16.08 -2.98
CA PHE A 147 2.89 15.04 -2.02
C PHE A 147 1.75 14.26 -1.41
N ALA A 148 0.62 14.93 -1.14
CA ALA A 148 -0.57 14.40 -0.51
C ALA A 148 -1.82 14.76 -1.33
N LEU A 149 -2.97 14.24 -0.93
CA LEU A 149 -4.26 14.71 -1.45
C LEU A 149 -4.43 16.19 -1.13
N CYS A 150 -5.16 16.92 -1.99
CA CYS A 150 -5.49 18.31 -1.81
C CYS A 150 -7.01 18.54 -1.95
N ASP A 151 -7.47 19.74 -1.58
CA ASP A 151 -8.89 20.09 -1.64
C ASP A 151 -9.48 19.96 -3.05
N ASP A 152 -8.71 20.24 -4.09
CA ASP A 152 -9.16 20.04 -5.49
C ASP A 152 -9.49 18.57 -5.79
N ASP A 153 -8.72 17.63 -5.22
CA ASP A 153 -8.98 16.19 -5.42
C ASP A 153 -10.33 15.79 -4.83
N VAL A 154 -10.70 16.39 -3.70
CA VAL A 154 -11.98 16.16 -3.02
C VAL A 154 -13.10 16.80 -3.81
N ALA A 155 -12.96 18.08 -4.14
CA ALA A 155 -14.00 18.85 -4.86
C ALA A 155 -14.33 18.25 -6.22
N GLU A 156 -13.33 17.70 -6.92
CA GLU A 156 -13.52 17.07 -8.24
C GLU A 156 -13.88 15.58 -8.17
N ASN A 157 -13.96 14.98 -6.98
CA ASN A 157 -14.09 13.54 -6.79
C ASN A 157 -13.05 12.77 -7.60
N ALA A 158 -11.80 13.20 -7.50
CA ALA A 158 -10.70 12.74 -8.31
C ALA A 158 -10.52 11.22 -8.23
N ARG A 159 -10.16 10.63 -9.36
CA ARG A 159 -9.89 9.19 -9.48
C ARG A 159 -8.42 8.95 -9.68
N PHE A 160 -7.93 7.85 -9.11
CA PHE A 160 -6.53 7.47 -9.14
C PHE A 160 -6.39 6.00 -9.49
N ALA A 161 -5.34 5.65 -10.23
CA ALA A 161 -5.04 4.28 -10.62
C ALA A 161 -3.53 4.06 -10.78
N LEU A 162 -3.11 2.80 -10.76
CA LEU A 162 -1.78 2.41 -11.23
C LEU A 162 -1.74 2.48 -12.76
N SER A 163 -0.65 3.02 -13.31
CA SER A 163 -0.42 3.00 -14.75
C SER A 163 0.41 1.79 -15.18
N PRO A 164 0.01 1.08 -16.26
CA PRO A 164 0.83 0.02 -16.84
C PRO A 164 1.96 0.56 -17.75
N LYS A 165 2.17 1.87 -17.80
CA LYS A 165 3.15 2.50 -18.69
C LYS A 165 4.32 3.06 -17.90
N SER A 166 5.52 2.58 -18.16
CA SER A 166 6.76 3.04 -17.50
C SER A 166 6.92 4.56 -17.54
N ARG A 167 6.59 5.19 -18.68
CA ARG A 167 6.72 6.65 -18.83
C ARG A 167 5.85 7.45 -17.87
N ASP A 168 4.67 6.94 -17.52
CA ASP A 168 3.75 7.63 -16.62
C ASP A 168 4.29 7.59 -15.18
N ASN A 169 5.05 6.54 -14.83
CA ASN A 169 5.65 6.32 -13.52
C ASN A 169 7.03 7.00 -13.35
N ALA A 170 7.64 7.45 -14.45
CA ALA A 170 9.02 7.92 -14.46
C ALA A 170 9.31 9.06 -13.48
N TRP A 171 8.45 10.07 -13.42
CA TRP A 171 8.60 11.20 -12.49
C TRP A 171 8.66 10.76 -11.02
N PHE A 172 7.91 9.70 -10.67
CA PHE A 172 7.88 9.13 -9.33
C PHE A 172 9.20 8.43 -9.00
N LEU A 173 9.72 7.65 -9.93
CA LEU A 173 10.97 6.90 -9.78
C LEU A 173 12.20 7.81 -9.75
N ASN A 174 12.13 8.99 -10.38
CA ASN A 174 13.18 10.00 -10.35
C ASN A 174 13.22 10.76 -9.01
N THR A 175 12.24 10.51 -8.12
CA THR A 175 12.23 11.12 -6.79
C THR A 175 13.22 10.39 -5.89
N LEU A 176 14.22 11.13 -5.37
CA LEU A 176 15.36 10.57 -4.66
C LEU A 176 14.98 9.64 -3.50
N TRP A 177 14.00 10.02 -2.67
CA TRP A 177 13.59 9.21 -1.54
C TRP A 177 12.87 7.91 -1.97
N VAL A 178 12.21 7.90 -3.15
CA VAL A 178 11.59 6.69 -3.72
C VAL A 178 12.67 5.74 -4.21
N ASP A 179 13.61 6.22 -5.02
CA ASP A 179 14.74 5.42 -5.51
C ASP A 179 15.52 4.78 -4.35
N GLU A 180 15.83 5.58 -3.30
CA GLU A 180 16.52 5.06 -2.12
C GLU A 180 15.72 3.97 -1.41
N TRP A 181 14.41 4.13 -1.26
CA TRP A 181 13.57 3.14 -0.59
C TRP A 181 13.50 1.83 -1.38
N ILE A 182 13.27 1.92 -2.68
CA ILE A 182 13.21 0.75 -3.56
C ILE A 182 14.56 0.03 -3.57
N ALA A 183 15.66 0.77 -3.66
CA ALA A 183 17.01 0.19 -3.60
C ALA A 183 17.28 -0.51 -2.25
N GLU A 184 16.90 0.08 -1.12
CA GLU A 184 17.07 -0.52 0.21
C GLU A 184 16.32 -1.86 0.33
N ILE A 185 15.06 -1.93 -0.14
CA ILE A 185 14.27 -3.16 -0.11
C ILE A 185 14.87 -4.21 -1.03
N TYR A 186 15.22 -3.83 -2.26
CA TYR A 186 15.79 -4.73 -3.25
C TYR A 186 17.11 -5.31 -2.79
N ASP A 187 18.00 -4.48 -2.25
CA ASP A 187 19.29 -4.88 -1.71
C ASP A 187 19.15 -5.86 -0.54
N ALA A 188 18.20 -5.62 0.36
CA ALA A 188 17.91 -6.53 1.46
C ALA A 188 17.43 -7.90 0.95
N HIS A 189 16.56 -7.91 -0.07
CA HIS A 189 16.09 -9.15 -0.70
C HIS A 189 17.23 -9.92 -1.36
N GLN A 190 18.06 -9.25 -2.16
CA GLN A 190 19.20 -9.89 -2.81
C GLN A 190 20.22 -10.42 -1.81
N THR A 191 20.51 -9.66 -0.75
CA THR A 191 21.42 -10.10 0.32
C THR A 191 20.90 -11.36 1.02
N ALA A 192 19.58 -11.44 1.27
CA ALA A 192 18.97 -12.64 1.83
C ALA A 192 19.10 -13.85 0.89
N ARG A 193 18.86 -13.67 -0.42
CA ARG A 193 19.04 -14.74 -1.43
C ARG A 193 20.48 -15.25 -1.51
N HIS A 194 21.45 -14.41 -1.25
CA HIS A 194 22.87 -14.75 -1.27
C HIS A 194 23.43 -15.09 0.12
N ASN A 195 22.57 -15.62 1.02
CA ASN A 195 22.96 -16.06 2.37
C ASN A 195 23.71 -14.98 3.18
N GLY A 196 23.28 -13.74 3.10
CA GLY A 196 23.88 -12.61 3.81
C GLY A 196 25.13 -12.02 3.14
N ARG A 197 25.56 -12.53 1.99
CA ARG A 197 26.73 -12.00 1.28
C ARG A 197 26.33 -10.81 0.40
N THR A 198 27.16 -9.77 0.39
CA THR A 198 26.97 -8.56 -0.45
C THR A 198 27.80 -8.57 -1.74
N THR A 199 28.60 -9.63 -1.97
CA THR A 199 29.46 -9.80 -3.16
C THR A 199 28.68 -9.82 -4.49
N TRP A 200 27.37 -10.04 -4.45
CA TRP A 200 26.52 -9.95 -5.63
C TRP A 200 26.56 -8.56 -6.28
N ARG A 201 26.75 -7.48 -5.48
CA ARG A 201 26.88 -6.11 -5.98
C ARG A 201 28.11 -5.89 -6.85
N GLU A 202 29.22 -6.54 -6.49
CA GLU A 202 30.50 -6.42 -7.21
C GLU A 202 30.47 -7.11 -8.57
N ASN A 203 29.63 -8.12 -8.70
CA ASN A 203 29.53 -8.96 -9.91
C ASN A 203 28.38 -8.52 -10.84
N THR A 204 27.64 -7.48 -10.51
CA THR A 204 26.53 -6.99 -11.33
C THR A 204 27.01 -5.81 -12.16
N PRO A 205 27.09 -5.94 -13.50
CA PRO A 205 27.54 -4.86 -14.37
C PRO A 205 26.53 -3.71 -14.47
N PHE A 206 25.27 -4.00 -14.16
CA PHE A 206 24.16 -3.08 -14.25
C PHE A 206 23.68 -2.63 -12.87
N ILE A 207 23.21 -1.38 -12.79
CA ILE A 207 23.00 -0.68 -11.52
C ILE A 207 21.56 -0.26 -11.26
N MET A 208 20.66 -0.40 -12.25
CA MET A 208 19.26 0.01 -12.15
C MET A 208 18.29 -1.18 -12.02
N GLU A 209 18.77 -2.38 -11.68
CA GLU A 209 17.93 -3.58 -11.58
C GLU A 209 16.79 -3.43 -10.57
N HIS A 210 17.01 -2.70 -9.47
CA HIS A 210 15.99 -2.41 -8.49
C HIS A 210 14.81 -1.63 -9.08
N LEU A 211 15.09 -0.60 -9.90
CA LEU A 211 14.05 0.18 -10.60
C LEU A 211 13.37 -0.63 -11.70
N ALA A 212 14.13 -1.42 -12.48
CA ALA A 212 13.57 -2.30 -13.48
C ALA A 212 12.61 -3.34 -12.85
N THR A 213 13.01 -3.93 -11.70
CA THR A 213 12.19 -4.89 -10.96
C THR A 213 10.92 -4.21 -10.40
N TYR A 214 11.07 -3.02 -9.86
CA TYR A 214 9.93 -2.28 -9.31
C TYR A 214 8.94 -1.81 -10.41
N LEU A 215 9.43 -1.34 -11.55
CA LEU A 215 8.59 -1.04 -12.71
C LEU A 215 7.81 -2.27 -13.18
N THR A 216 8.48 -3.42 -13.26
CA THR A 216 7.83 -4.68 -13.62
C THR A 216 6.69 -5.01 -12.65
N LEU A 217 6.89 -4.78 -11.34
CA LEU A 217 5.83 -4.93 -10.34
C LEU A 217 4.64 -4.02 -10.65
N LEU A 218 4.87 -2.72 -10.83
CA LEU A 218 3.80 -1.74 -11.08
C LEU A 218 3.01 -2.06 -12.36
N GLU A 219 3.71 -2.35 -13.45
CA GLU A 219 3.12 -2.67 -14.74
C GLU A 219 2.30 -3.97 -14.69
N ALA A 220 2.84 -5.01 -14.05
CA ALA A 220 2.15 -6.28 -13.87
C ALA A 220 0.88 -6.13 -13.02
N LEU A 221 0.94 -5.37 -11.93
CA LEU A 221 -0.23 -5.09 -11.09
C LEU A 221 -1.29 -4.30 -11.83
N ALA A 222 -0.89 -3.26 -12.55
CA ALA A 222 -1.82 -2.46 -13.36
C ALA A 222 -2.44 -3.27 -14.51
N ALA A 223 -1.66 -4.15 -15.14
CA ALA A 223 -2.13 -5.00 -16.23
C ALA A 223 -3.02 -6.16 -15.77
N SER A 224 -2.88 -6.63 -14.53
CA SER A 224 -3.64 -7.75 -13.97
C SER A 224 -5.16 -7.49 -13.91
N GLY A 225 -5.58 -6.22 -13.87
CA GLY A 225 -6.97 -5.83 -13.64
C GLY A 225 -7.48 -6.11 -12.20
N THR A 226 -6.61 -6.60 -11.33
CA THR A 226 -6.95 -6.91 -9.92
C THR A 226 -7.01 -5.66 -9.05
N VAL A 227 -6.14 -4.68 -9.33
CA VAL A 227 -6.09 -3.45 -8.56
C VAL A 227 -7.16 -2.48 -9.07
N PRO A 228 -8.15 -2.10 -8.24
CA PRO A 228 -9.21 -1.21 -8.66
C PRO A 228 -8.71 0.24 -8.77
N THR A 229 -9.45 1.04 -9.51
CA THR A 229 -9.37 2.49 -9.41
C THR A 229 -9.88 2.92 -8.04
N VAL A 230 -9.24 3.90 -7.43
CA VAL A 230 -9.74 4.55 -6.22
C VAL A 230 -10.28 5.93 -6.54
N ARG A 231 -11.33 6.35 -5.83
CA ARG A 231 -11.95 7.66 -5.97
C ARG A 231 -12.02 8.35 -4.63
N VAL A 232 -11.53 9.57 -4.55
CA VAL A 232 -11.69 10.42 -3.38
C VAL A 232 -13.10 10.98 -3.39
N VAL A 233 -13.81 10.87 -2.27
CA VAL A 233 -15.21 11.29 -2.17
C VAL A 233 -15.34 12.27 -1.02
N ASP A 234 -15.98 13.41 -1.28
CA ASP A 234 -16.32 14.37 -0.23
C ASP A 234 -17.29 13.73 0.77
N PRO A 235 -16.93 13.62 2.06
CA PRO A 235 -17.82 13.06 3.07
C PRO A 235 -19.14 13.82 3.22
N ALA A 236 -19.20 15.09 2.87
CA ALA A 236 -20.43 15.88 2.90
C ALA A 236 -21.50 15.36 1.92
N HIS A 237 -21.10 14.63 0.88
CA HIS A 237 -22.00 14.04 -0.11
C HIS A 237 -22.38 12.59 0.20
N LEU A 238 -21.88 12.02 1.31
CA LEU A 238 -22.22 10.66 1.73
C LEU A 238 -23.41 10.68 2.69
N THR A 239 -24.31 9.74 2.51
CA THR A 239 -25.35 9.49 3.51
C THR A 239 -24.77 8.61 4.59
N PRO A 240 -24.63 9.09 5.83
CA PRO A 240 -24.14 8.26 6.92
C PRO A 240 -25.10 7.10 7.18
N VAL A 241 -24.53 5.96 7.55
CA VAL A 241 -25.29 4.79 8.01
C VAL A 241 -25.08 4.69 9.52
N ASP A 242 -26.18 4.69 10.27
CA ASP A 242 -26.13 4.48 11.71
C ASP A 242 -25.81 3.01 11.99
N VAL A 243 -24.78 2.79 12.82
CA VAL A 243 -24.30 1.45 13.15
C VAL A 243 -24.18 1.31 14.66
N ASP A 244 -24.84 0.31 15.22
CA ASP A 244 -24.67 -0.11 16.60
C ASP A 244 -23.51 -1.11 16.71
N LEU A 245 -22.56 -0.83 17.63
CA LEU A 245 -21.48 -1.75 17.96
C LEU A 245 -21.88 -2.60 19.17
N VAL A 246 -22.12 -3.87 18.95
CA VAL A 246 -22.40 -4.86 20.01
C VAL A 246 -21.09 -5.57 20.35
N LEU A 247 -20.61 -5.43 21.59
CA LEU A 247 -19.39 -6.06 22.09
C LEU A 247 -19.69 -7.06 23.21
N ASP A 248 -19.24 -8.28 23.05
CA ASP A 248 -19.11 -9.24 24.15
C ASP A 248 -17.65 -9.23 24.66
N LEU A 249 -17.47 -8.62 25.83
CA LEU A 249 -16.17 -8.52 26.49
C LEU A 249 -16.04 -9.62 27.53
N GLY A 250 -15.41 -10.73 27.13
CA GLY A 250 -15.04 -11.81 28.05
C GLY A 250 -13.73 -11.55 28.79
N ASN A 251 -13.42 -12.32 29.80
CA ASN A 251 -12.13 -12.24 30.52
C ASN A 251 -10.95 -12.70 29.68
N SER A 252 -11.15 -13.69 28.81
CA SER A 252 -10.10 -14.28 27.97
C SER A 252 -10.30 -14.02 26.48
N ARG A 253 -11.55 -13.95 26.05
CA ARG A 253 -11.90 -13.70 24.66
C ARG A 253 -13.02 -12.68 24.56
N SER A 254 -12.93 -11.87 23.49
CA SER A 254 -13.95 -10.87 23.14
C SER A 254 -14.37 -11.09 21.69
N THR A 255 -15.58 -10.69 21.38
CA THR A 255 -16.09 -10.62 20.02
C THR A 255 -16.94 -9.39 19.85
N GLY A 256 -17.15 -8.97 18.61
CA GLY A 256 -17.98 -7.83 18.30
C GLY A 256 -18.78 -8.03 17.04
N MET A 257 -19.85 -7.29 16.91
CA MET A 257 -20.73 -7.26 15.77
C MET A 257 -21.18 -5.83 15.51
N LEU A 258 -21.19 -5.44 14.28
CA LEU A 258 -21.76 -4.18 13.79
C LEU A 258 -23.17 -4.48 13.30
N VAL A 259 -24.15 -3.68 13.70
CA VAL A 259 -25.55 -3.81 13.28
C VAL A 259 -25.98 -2.50 12.63
N GLU A 260 -26.34 -2.54 11.35
CA GLU A 260 -26.87 -1.37 10.66
C GLU A 260 -28.30 -1.07 11.08
N THR A 261 -28.55 0.16 11.51
CA THR A 261 -29.88 0.64 11.85
C THR A 261 -30.46 1.42 10.69
N LEU A 262 -31.44 0.82 10.01
CA LEU A 262 -32.09 1.41 8.84
C LEU A 262 -33.39 2.12 9.26
N PRO A 263 -33.53 3.44 8.98
CA PRO A 263 -34.64 4.25 9.50
C PRO A 263 -36.05 3.79 9.10
N GLN A 264 -36.16 3.02 8.03
CA GLN A 264 -37.45 2.66 7.43
C GLN A 264 -37.79 1.18 7.50
N ARG A 265 -36.97 0.37 8.16
CA ARG A 265 -37.19 -1.06 8.24
C ARG A 265 -36.72 -1.62 9.59
N GLN A 266 -37.40 -2.64 10.07
CA GLN A 266 -36.97 -3.34 11.27
C GLN A 266 -35.63 -4.03 11.01
N THR A 267 -34.65 -3.76 11.86
CA THR A 267 -33.31 -4.38 11.83
C THR A 267 -33.42 -5.90 11.96
N ASN A 268 -32.68 -6.62 11.15
CA ASN A 268 -32.62 -8.08 11.19
C ASN A 268 -31.17 -8.58 11.13
N LEU A 269 -30.96 -9.89 11.30
CA LEU A 269 -29.62 -10.48 11.30
C LEU A 269 -28.85 -10.32 9.98
N ASN A 270 -29.53 -10.06 8.87
CA ASN A 270 -28.87 -9.79 7.58
C ASN A 270 -28.25 -8.40 7.52
N ASP A 271 -28.59 -7.52 8.46
CA ASP A 271 -28.03 -6.18 8.59
C ASP A 271 -26.87 -6.17 9.61
N SER A 272 -26.35 -7.32 9.97
CA SER A 272 -25.27 -7.46 10.95
C SER A 272 -23.99 -8.03 10.33
N TYR A 273 -22.85 -7.50 10.77
CA TYR A 273 -21.52 -7.85 10.29
C TYR A 273 -20.61 -8.15 11.49
N LEU A 274 -19.85 -9.23 11.41
CA LEU A 274 -18.83 -9.50 12.42
C LEU A 274 -17.77 -8.41 12.42
N LEU A 275 -17.43 -7.92 13.62
CA LEU A 275 -16.34 -6.96 13.78
C LEU A 275 -15.03 -7.59 13.29
N GLN A 276 -14.40 -6.91 12.34
CA GLN A 276 -13.13 -7.32 11.79
C GLN A 276 -12.00 -6.46 12.37
N ILE A 277 -10.98 -7.11 12.92
CA ILE A 277 -9.81 -6.45 13.48
C ILE A 277 -8.62 -6.74 12.59
N ARG A 278 -7.91 -5.69 12.17
CA ARG A 278 -6.66 -5.81 11.43
C ARG A 278 -5.46 -5.76 12.38
N ASP A 279 -4.51 -6.63 12.15
CA ASP A 279 -3.18 -6.59 12.76
C ASP A 279 -2.34 -5.52 12.03
N LEU A 280 -2.06 -4.41 12.70
CA LEU A 280 -1.33 -3.30 12.07
C LEU A 280 0.16 -3.59 11.89
N SER A 281 0.72 -4.54 12.64
CA SER A 281 2.10 -4.98 12.49
C SER A 281 2.27 -6.17 11.52
N GLN A 282 1.15 -6.82 11.16
CA GLN A 282 1.06 -7.82 10.10
C GLN A 282 -0.17 -7.50 9.23
N PRO A 283 -0.09 -6.50 8.36
CA PRO A 283 -1.24 -5.84 7.75
C PRO A 283 -2.07 -6.73 6.82
N ASP A 284 -1.51 -7.84 6.38
CA ASP A 284 -2.18 -8.90 5.64
C ASP A 284 -3.14 -9.75 6.50
N ARG A 285 -3.08 -9.62 7.84
CA ARG A 285 -3.90 -10.40 8.75
C ARG A 285 -5.09 -9.62 9.26
N THR A 286 -6.26 -10.21 9.11
CA THR A 286 -7.53 -9.75 9.66
C THR A 286 -8.20 -10.87 10.44
N TYR A 287 -8.85 -10.53 11.54
CA TYR A 287 -9.49 -11.48 12.46
C TYR A 287 -10.96 -11.13 12.63
N THR A 288 -11.86 -12.10 12.44
CA THR A 288 -13.32 -11.94 12.54
C THR A 288 -13.96 -12.76 13.65
N GLY A 289 -13.23 -13.70 14.23
CA GLY A 289 -13.76 -14.57 15.30
C GLY A 289 -13.45 -14.05 16.68
N PRO A 290 -13.86 -14.76 17.75
CA PRO A 290 -13.49 -14.39 19.11
C PRO A 290 -11.98 -14.30 19.28
N PHE A 291 -11.50 -13.12 19.63
CA PHE A 291 -10.08 -12.80 19.78
C PHE A 291 -9.68 -12.64 21.24
N ALA A 292 -8.39 -12.75 21.53
CA ALA A 292 -7.86 -12.58 22.88
C ALA A 292 -8.25 -11.22 23.44
N THR A 293 -8.79 -11.20 24.66
CA THR A 293 -9.10 -9.96 25.40
C THR A 293 -7.81 -9.42 26.00
N ARG A 294 -7.01 -8.79 25.16
CA ARG A 294 -5.72 -8.18 25.53
C ARG A 294 -5.55 -6.83 24.85
N ILE A 295 -4.91 -5.92 25.57
CA ILE A 295 -4.51 -4.59 25.10
C ILE A 295 -3.00 -4.48 25.26
N GLU A 296 -2.32 -3.95 24.25
CA GLU A 296 -0.93 -3.54 24.27
C GLU A 296 -0.80 -2.13 23.70
N PHE A 297 0.29 -1.46 24.02
CA PHE A 297 0.57 -0.12 23.51
C PHE A 297 1.80 -0.18 22.61
N ALA A 298 1.61 0.10 21.33
CA ALA A 298 2.67 0.14 20.34
C ALA A 298 2.31 1.09 19.21
N GLU A 299 3.27 1.82 18.69
CA GLU A 299 3.09 2.58 17.47
C GLU A 299 2.97 1.63 16.27
N ALA A 300 2.14 1.97 15.30
CA ALA A 300 2.11 1.28 14.01
C ALA A 300 2.91 2.08 12.98
N THR A 301 3.83 1.40 12.32
CA THR A 301 4.65 1.96 11.26
C THR A 301 4.39 1.22 9.94
N PHE A 302 4.18 1.97 8.89
CA PHE A 302 3.86 1.42 7.58
C PHE A 302 4.95 1.80 6.57
N GLY A 303 6.09 1.13 6.64
CA GLY A 303 7.25 1.36 5.79
C GLY A 303 8.37 2.14 6.46
N ASN A 304 9.18 2.85 5.67
CA ASN A 304 10.34 3.58 6.17
C ASN A 304 9.97 5.05 6.48
N PRO A 305 9.75 5.41 7.77
CA PRO A 305 9.32 6.76 8.13
C PRO A 305 10.37 7.83 7.79
N ARG A 306 11.66 7.48 7.89
CA ARG A 306 12.75 8.42 7.57
C ARG A 306 12.73 8.82 6.09
N LEU A 307 12.54 7.86 5.20
CA LEU A 307 12.48 8.15 3.76
C LEU A 307 11.16 8.82 3.38
N SER A 308 10.05 8.42 4.01
CA SER A 308 8.76 9.08 3.82
C SER A 308 8.79 10.55 4.22
N ALA A 309 9.44 10.91 5.34
CA ALA A 309 9.59 12.29 5.79
C ALA A 309 10.37 13.16 4.78
N ARG A 310 11.26 12.55 3.99
CA ARG A 310 12.03 13.25 2.94
C ARG A 310 11.20 13.59 1.70
N SER A 311 9.94 13.19 1.64
CA SER A 311 9.05 13.58 0.54
C SER A 311 8.75 15.07 0.50
N GLY A 312 8.93 15.77 1.62
CA GLY A 312 8.65 17.20 1.75
C GLY A 312 7.23 17.51 2.23
N ARG A 313 6.44 16.53 2.64
CA ARG A 313 5.14 16.76 3.29
C ARG A 313 5.32 17.61 4.55
N SER A 314 4.37 18.51 4.80
CA SER A 314 4.33 19.36 6.01
C SER A 314 3.92 18.55 7.24
N THR A 315 3.10 17.52 7.05
CA THR A 315 2.60 16.65 8.11
C THR A 315 3.21 15.24 8.03
N PRO A 316 3.38 14.54 9.17
CA PRO A 316 3.78 13.14 9.15
C PRO A 316 2.80 12.28 8.35
N ALA A 317 3.30 11.52 7.38
CA ALA A 317 2.49 10.62 6.58
C ALA A 317 2.32 9.26 7.25
N PHE A 318 1.17 8.61 7.00
CA PHE A 318 0.88 7.25 7.43
C PHE A 318 0.95 7.05 8.95
N VAL A 319 0.49 8.04 9.70
CA VAL A 319 0.37 7.95 11.16
C VAL A 319 -0.95 7.30 11.52
N TRP A 320 -0.88 6.18 12.24
CA TRP A 320 -2.09 5.59 12.82
C TRP A 320 -2.46 6.36 14.10
N PRO A 321 -3.71 6.80 14.27
CA PRO A 321 -4.05 7.76 15.32
C PRO A 321 -4.06 7.18 16.74
N SER A 322 -3.96 5.85 16.89
CA SER A 322 -3.99 5.18 18.19
C SER A 322 -2.78 4.30 18.40
N VAL A 323 -2.18 4.38 19.56
CA VAL A 323 -1.13 3.45 20.01
C VAL A 323 -1.72 2.19 20.65
N VAL A 324 -3.05 2.12 20.84
CA VAL A 324 -3.70 0.94 21.41
C VAL A 324 -3.77 -0.18 20.37
N ARG A 325 -3.26 -1.35 20.74
CA ARG A 325 -3.35 -2.61 19.99
C ARG A 325 -4.23 -3.56 20.76
N VAL A 326 -5.05 -4.33 20.06
CA VAL A 326 -6.04 -5.23 20.67
C VAL A 326 -5.98 -6.63 20.04
N GLY A 327 -6.56 -7.59 20.74
CA GLY A 327 -6.78 -8.93 20.21
C GLY A 327 -5.49 -9.71 19.93
N PRO A 328 -5.42 -10.43 18.80
CA PRO A 328 -4.27 -11.27 18.43
C PRO A 328 -2.98 -10.49 18.27
N GLU A 329 -3.04 -9.26 17.73
CA GLU A 329 -1.87 -8.38 17.63
C GLU A 329 -1.28 -8.10 19.01
N ALA A 330 -2.11 -7.67 19.96
CA ALA A 330 -1.68 -7.41 21.33
C ALA A 330 -1.11 -8.67 22.00
N ALA A 331 -1.73 -9.82 21.78
CA ALA A 331 -1.24 -11.09 22.34
C ALA A 331 0.16 -11.46 21.78
N ARG A 332 0.40 -11.21 20.50
CA ARG A 332 1.68 -11.47 19.87
C ARG A 332 2.77 -10.47 20.32
N LEU A 333 2.45 -9.18 20.36
CA LEU A 333 3.37 -8.14 20.81
C LEU A 333 3.85 -8.44 22.23
N ALA A 334 2.95 -8.87 23.12
CA ALA A 334 3.27 -9.25 24.47
C ALA A 334 4.24 -10.44 24.59
N GLN A 335 4.19 -11.38 23.63
CA GLN A 335 5.11 -12.52 23.62
C GLN A 335 6.55 -12.13 23.22
N HIS A 336 6.68 -11.04 22.47
CA HIS A 336 7.97 -10.54 22.00
C HIS A 336 8.57 -9.46 22.91
N SER A 337 7.81 -8.97 23.90
CA SER A 337 8.34 -8.01 24.87
C SER A 337 9.30 -8.73 25.85
N VAL A 338 10.54 -8.30 25.84
CA VAL A 338 11.62 -8.88 26.66
C VAL A 338 11.85 -8.01 27.91
N GLY A 339 11.62 -8.58 29.10
CA GLY A 339 11.94 -7.95 30.38
C GLY A 339 10.79 -7.18 31.05
N ALA A 340 11.04 -6.70 32.25
CA ALA A 340 10.04 -6.01 33.09
C ALA A 340 9.56 -4.67 32.52
N GLU A 341 10.35 -4.04 31.66
CA GLU A 341 10.01 -2.79 30.97
C GLU A 341 9.11 -2.98 29.75
N GLY A 342 9.00 -4.21 29.22
CA GLY A 342 8.25 -4.54 28.02
C GLY A 342 6.79 -4.89 28.24
N ASN A 343 6.30 -4.91 29.47
CA ASN A 343 4.90 -5.28 29.76
C ASN A 343 4.05 -4.02 29.87
N THR A 344 3.83 -3.36 28.75
CA THR A 344 3.05 -2.11 28.67
C THR A 344 1.56 -2.37 28.60
N GLY A 345 1.15 -3.62 28.42
CA GLY A 345 -0.23 -3.97 28.12
C GLY A 345 -1.00 -4.57 29.29
N MET A 346 -2.25 -4.89 29.01
CA MET A 346 -3.21 -5.36 29.98
C MET A 346 -3.91 -6.63 29.48
N SER A 347 -3.79 -7.73 30.25
CA SER A 347 -4.60 -8.92 30.04
C SER A 347 -5.93 -8.78 30.81
N SER A 348 -7.03 -9.20 30.20
CA SER A 348 -8.37 -9.15 30.81
C SER A 348 -8.80 -7.75 31.29
N PRO A 349 -8.83 -6.73 30.43
CA PRO A 349 -9.17 -5.35 30.80
C PRO A 349 -10.58 -5.23 31.44
N LYS A 350 -11.48 -6.18 31.16
CA LYS A 350 -12.81 -6.23 31.81
C LYS A 350 -12.74 -6.19 33.33
N ARG A 351 -11.75 -6.81 33.94
CA ARG A 351 -11.58 -6.81 35.40
C ARG A 351 -11.39 -5.42 35.97
N TYR A 352 -10.81 -4.52 35.21
CA TYR A 352 -10.55 -3.13 35.60
C TYR A 352 -11.78 -2.24 35.35
N LEU A 353 -12.56 -2.52 34.32
CA LEU A 353 -13.81 -1.79 34.06
C LEU A 353 -14.85 -2.01 35.14
N CYS A 354 -14.92 -3.23 35.71
CA CYS A 354 -15.86 -3.53 36.79
C CYS A 354 -15.48 -2.91 38.15
N THR A 355 -14.24 -2.46 38.35
CA THR A 355 -13.76 -1.89 39.60
C THR A 355 -14.14 -0.41 39.77
N PHE A 356 -14.46 0.28 38.67
CA PHE A 356 -14.84 1.69 38.64
C PHE A 356 -16.38 1.93 38.72
N GLY A 357 -17.17 0.87 38.70
CA GLY A 357 -18.64 0.93 38.67
C GLY A 357 -19.33 0.73 40.01
N SER A 358 -18.60 0.66 41.11
CA SER A 358 -19.16 0.57 42.47
C SER A 358 -18.83 1.84 43.25
N CYS A 359 -19.53 2.91 42.93
CA CYS A 359 -19.78 4.06 43.80
C CYS A 359 -21.27 4.37 43.76
#